data_a0a00b18d08f3a883ff14415c7182884
#
_entry.id   a0a00b18d08f3a883ff14415c7182884
#
_cell.length_a   1.000
_cell.length_b   1.000
_cell.length_c   1.000
_cell.angle_alpha   90.00
_cell.angle_beta   90.00
_cell.angle_gamma   90.00
#
_symmetry.space_group_name_H-M   'P 1'
#
loop_
_entity.id
_entity.type
_entity.pdbx_description
1 polymer ?
#
loop_
_entity_poly.entity_id
_entity_poly.type
_entity_poly.pdbx_seq_one_letter_code
_entity_poly.pdbx_strand_id
1 'polypeptide(L)'
;MSKQDQRVFWLNGLAGTGKSTIAQTFAEMTFADGKLGASFFCSRDFEDRSNLQMIFPTLAFQLAYQYPGFRKELVQVLKTRPDVGHESLCSQMEKLIAGPLKVTNISTLIIIDALDECKDEKPASAILSILSRYVNEIPDVKFFITGRPETRIRSGFRLEPLVPITEVLKLHEVQPEAIDNDIKLFFRTRLSSLTKDRSDCNLTEDWPTSSDIEILCKKAAGFFIYASTVIKFVASEIDPPTERLALITSLPHDTTREGKSGVDQLYTKVLGQGFRDIHTDEDYHYSRFRRVVGTVLLIFNPLSIKGLSELLGCDISYICSTIRSLHSLLLIPVQMEYPILTFHKSFPDFLMDLDRCRDNKFFVDSTVHHAEILLLCLKLMRERLKRNICNLDDYTVLVEDLSIQQRGHIGGALEYACQFWTKHLLGIPSTSPCIEEVKREIDQFFTTHLLHWIEVLALIGNLDAGVYAMDDVEQWFTAVSSFETIY
;
A
#
# COMPACT_ATOMS: atom_id res chain seq x y z
N MET A 1 31.61 22.18 5.78
CA MET A 1 31.54 20.73 6.08
C MET A 1 31.78 20.01 4.78
N SER A 2 32.70 19.06 4.75
CA SER A 2 32.98 18.30 3.52
C SER A 2 31.81 17.37 3.21
N LYS A 3 31.50 17.16 1.91
CA LYS A 3 30.47 16.19 1.48
C LYS A 3 30.67 14.74 2.01
N GLN A 4 31.79 14.48 2.65
CA GLN A 4 32.16 13.17 3.22
C GLN A 4 31.43 12.81 4.52
N ASP A 5 30.82 13.77 5.22
CA ASP A 5 30.17 13.53 6.51
C ASP A 5 28.66 13.22 6.40
N GLN A 6 28.10 13.26 5.18
CA GLN A 6 26.68 12.98 4.96
C GLN A 6 26.43 11.48 4.94
N ARG A 7 25.61 11.01 5.88
CA ARG A 7 25.27 9.60 6.09
C ARG A 7 23.81 9.27 5.86
N VAL A 8 22.98 10.30 5.89
CA VAL A 8 21.54 10.17 5.65
C VAL A 8 21.20 11.00 4.41
N PHE A 9 20.50 10.39 3.45
CA PHE A 9 19.98 11.08 2.29
C PHE A 9 18.45 10.99 2.32
N TRP A 10 17.78 12.14 2.32
CA TRP A 10 16.33 12.20 2.29
C TRP A 10 15.82 12.70 0.94
N LEU A 11 15.26 11.77 0.13
CA LEU A 11 14.56 12.10 -1.10
C LEU A 11 13.11 12.44 -0.78
N ASN A 12 12.77 13.70 -0.92
CA ASN A 12 11.47 14.24 -0.56
C ASN A 12 10.73 14.77 -1.79
N GLY A 13 9.43 14.53 -1.86
CA GLY A 13 8.60 15.00 -2.96
C GLY A 13 7.13 14.64 -2.77
N LEU A 14 6.27 15.31 -3.52
CA LEU A 14 4.83 15.05 -3.51
C LEU A 14 4.48 13.64 -4.01
N ALA A 15 3.24 13.20 -3.82
CA ALA A 15 2.76 11.95 -4.40
C ALA A 15 2.88 11.97 -5.93
N GLY A 16 3.31 10.85 -6.54
CA GLY A 16 3.38 10.72 -7.99
C GLY A 16 4.60 11.39 -8.66
N THR A 17 5.57 11.88 -7.90
CA THR A 17 6.82 12.47 -8.43
C THR A 17 7.91 11.45 -8.77
N GLY A 18 7.67 10.15 -8.56
CA GLY A 18 8.60 9.08 -8.92
C GLY A 18 9.59 8.67 -7.83
N LYS A 19 9.41 9.06 -6.55
CA LYS A 19 10.33 8.72 -5.45
C LYS A 19 10.63 7.23 -5.34
N SER A 20 9.59 6.38 -5.32
CA SER A 20 9.77 4.93 -5.20
C SER A 20 10.42 4.31 -6.45
N THR A 21 10.18 4.86 -7.63
CA THR A 21 10.88 4.45 -8.86
C THR A 21 12.37 4.76 -8.76
N ILE A 22 12.73 5.95 -8.26
CA ILE A 22 14.13 6.33 -8.02
C ILE A 22 14.74 5.42 -6.96
N ALA A 23 14.05 5.17 -5.84
CA ALA A 23 14.52 4.30 -4.77
C ALA A 23 14.75 2.85 -5.26
N GLN A 24 13.84 2.31 -6.06
CA GLN A 24 13.96 0.98 -6.65
C GLN A 24 15.15 0.90 -7.60
N THR A 25 15.28 1.83 -8.53
CA THR A 25 16.42 1.87 -9.46
C THR A 25 17.75 2.01 -8.71
N PHE A 26 17.78 2.86 -7.67
CA PHE A 26 18.97 3.05 -6.85
C PHE A 26 19.32 1.79 -6.05
N ALA A 27 18.31 1.08 -5.53
CA ALA A 27 18.50 -0.22 -4.87
C ALA A 27 19.10 -1.25 -5.84
N GLU A 28 18.56 -1.38 -7.05
CA GLU A 28 19.05 -2.30 -8.08
C GLU A 28 20.50 -2.00 -8.47
N MET A 29 20.83 -0.73 -8.72
CA MET A 29 22.20 -0.30 -9.04
C MET A 29 23.18 -0.59 -7.91
N THR A 30 22.81 -0.23 -6.67
CA THR A 30 23.68 -0.43 -5.51
C THR A 30 23.79 -1.89 -5.09
N PHE A 31 22.77 -2.70 -5.36
CA PHE A 31 22.84 -4.15 -5.21
C PHE A 31 23.80 -4.78 -6.22
N ALA A 32 23.74 -4.39 -7.49
CA ALA A 32 24.67 -4.84 -8.53
C ALA A 32 26.13 -4.46 -8.20
N ASP A 33 26.34 -3.31 -7.55
CA ASP A 33 27.66 -2.86 -7.06
C ASP A 33 28.10 -3.53 -5.75
N GLY A 34 27.29 -4.38 -5.14
CA GLY A 34 27.57 -5.02 -3.85
C GLY A 34 27.58 -4.06 -2.64
N LYS A 35 26.97 -2.88 -2.76
CA LYS A 35 26.94 -1.83 -1.72
C LYS A 35 25.64 -1.80 -0.92
N LEU A 36 24.53 -2.35 -1.47
CA LEU A 36 23.25 -2.43 -0.77
C LEU A 36 23.30 -3.54 0.28
N GLY A 37 23.14 -3.20 1.55
CA GLY A 37 23.05 -4.18 2.63
C GLY A 37 21.63 -4.65 2.89
N ALA A 38 20.69 -3.71 2.90
CA ALA A 38 19.29 -4.02 3.14
C ALA A 38 18.36 -2.94 2.58
N SER A 39 17.11 -3.32 2.32
CA SER A 39 16.08 -2.38 1.89
C SER A 39 14.72 -2.74 2.47
N PHE A 40 13.90 -1.71 2.73
CA PHE A 40 12.50 -1.86 3.14
C PHE A 40 11.65 -0.87 2.36
N PHE A 41 10.68 -1.39 1.60
CA PHE A 41 9.75 -0.59 0.81
C PHE A 41 8.39 -0.59 1.51
N CYS A 42 8.09 0.51 2.20
CA CYS A 42 6.80 0.67 2.88
C CYS A 42 5.66 0.69 1.87
N SER A 43 4.52 0.12 2.24
CA SER A 43 3.32 0.13 1.42
C SER A 43 2.09 0.02 2.30
N ARG A 44 1.10 0.90 2.09
CA ARG A 44 -0.19 0.85 2.80
C ARG A 44 -1.04 -0.35 2.42
N ASP A 45 -0.80 -0.91 1.24
CA ASP A 45 -1.58 -2.00 0.68
C ASP A 45 -1.26 -3.35 1.33
N PHE A 46 -0.12 -3.47 2.02
CA PHE A 46 0.31 -4.70 2.66
C PHE A 46 0.61 -4.46 4.13
N GLU A 47 0.02 -5.28 5.01
CA GLU A 47 0.20 -5.12 6.45
C GLU A 47 1.64 -5.28 6.89
N ASP A 48 2.35 -6.29 6.38
CA ASP A 48 3.76 -6.54 6.68
C ASP A 48 4.68 -5.38 6.27
N ARG A 49 4.28 -4.60 5.26
CA ARG A 49 5.00 -3.41 4.77
C ARG A 49 4.52 -2.09 5.35
N SER A 50 3.33 -2.07 5.94
CA SER A 50 2.81 -0.90 6.65
C SER A 50 3.10 -0.94 8.15
N ASN A 51 3.48 -2.10 8.69
CA ASN A 51 3.81 -2.32 10.09
C ASN A 51 5.27 -2.00 10.37
N LEU A 52 5.52 -1.00 11.22
CA LEU A 52 6.87 -0.59 11.59
C LEU A 52 7.66 -1.65 12.35
N GLN A 53 6.97 -2.50 13.09
CA GLN A 53 7.62 -3.60 13.82
C GLN A 53 8.38 -4.55 12.89
N MET A 54 8.03 -4.58 11.60
CA MET A 54 8.67 -5.42 10.59
C MET A 54 9.92 -4.80 9.96
N ILE A 55 10.17 -3.49 10.13
CA ILE A 55 11.29 -2.80 9.48
C ILE A 55 12.64 -3.38 9.95
N PHE A 56 12.93 -3.31 11.24
CA PHE A 56 14.23 -3.74 11.74
C PHE A 56 14.47 -5.25 11.64
N PRO A 57 13.50 -6.14 11.92
CA PRO A 57 13.66 -7.57 11.65
C PRO A 57 13.96 -7.90 10.19
N THR A 58 13.26 -7.25 9.24
CA THR A 58 13.50 -7.45 7.80
C THR A 58 14.89 -6.97 7.39
N LEU A 59 15.30 -5.78 7.84
CA LEU A 59 16.63 -5.27 7.57
C LEU A 59 17.72 -6.16 8.16
N ALA A 60 17.54 -6.66 9.40
CA ALA A 60 18.47 -7.56 10.05
C ALA A 60 18.62 -8.89 9.31
N PHE A 61 17.49 -9.45 8.84
CA PHE A 61 17.49 -10.67 8.03
C PHE A 61 18.31 -10.50 6.73
N GLN A 62 18.10 -9.42 6.00
CA GLN A 62 18.82 -9.13 4.76
C GLN A 62 20.33 -8.91 5.01
N LEU A 63 20.68 -8.14 6.05
CA LEU A 63 22.06 -7.94 6.45
C LEU A 63 22.74 -9.28 6.83
N ALA A 64 22.05 -10.15 7.57
CA ALA A 64 22.56 -11.46 7.94
C ALA A 64 22.71 -12.39 6.73
N TYR A 65 21.85 -12.24 5.72
CA TYR A 65 21.99 -12.99 4.48
C TYR A 65 23.23 -12.58 3.70
N GLN A 66 23.52 -11.29 3.63
CA GLN A 66 24.61 -10.74 2.83
C GLN A 66 25.96 -10.78 3.55
N TYR A 67 26.00 -10.57 4.87
CA TYR A 67 27.24 -10.44 5.64
C TYR A 67 27.39 -11.56 6.67
N PRO A 68 28.28 -12.57 6.44
CA PRO A 68 28.48 -13.68 7.38
C PRO A 68 28.91 -13.25 8.78
N GLY A 69 29.73 -12.18 8.90
CA GLY A 69 30.11 -11.60 10.19
C GLY A 69 28.90 -11.08 10.98
N PHE A 70 28.04 -10.30 10.33
CA PHE A 70 26.81 -9.80 10.92
C PHE A 70 25.87 -10.94 11.34
N ARG A 71 25.71 -11.96 10.47
CA ARG A 71 24.93 -13.17 10.80
C ARG A 71 25.38 -13.83 12.09
N LYS A 72 26.68 -13.96 12.28
CA LYS A 72 27.25 -14.59 13.49
C LYS A 72 26.83 -13.82 14.74
N GLU A 73 26.96 -12.51 14.73
CA GLU A 73 26.57 -11.65 15.87
C GLU A 73 25.06 -11.67 16.10
N LEU A 74 24.24 -11.55 15.03
CA LEU A 74 22.78 -11.63 15.13
C LEU A 74 22.31 -12.96 15.73
N VAL A 75 22.90 -14.09 15.34
CA VAL A 75 22.58 -15.42 15.91
C VAL A 75 22.86 -15.46 17.42
N GLN A 76 23.91 -14.80 17.92
CA GLN A 76 24.17 -14.74 19.37
C GLN A 76 23.05 -13.94 20.09
N VAL A 77 22.61 -12.84 19.50
CA VAL A 77 21.49 -12.07 20.06
C VAL A 77 20.21 -12.92 20.11
N LEU A 78 19.87 -13.60 19.02
CA LEU A 78 18.64 -14.42 18.94
C LEU A 78 18.66 -15.64 19.85
N LYS A 79 19.83 -16.21 20.15
CA LYS A 79 19.96 -17.30 21.15
C LYS A 79 19.64 -16.84 22.56
N THR A 80 19.94 -15.59 22.91
CA THR A 80 19.70 -15.03 24.25
C THR A 80 18.35 -14.33 24.36
N ARG A 81 17.80 -13.84 23.25
CA ARG A 81 16.56 -13.08 23.13
C ARG A 81 15.81 -13.48 21.85
N PRO A 82 15.16 -14.65 21.82
CA PRO A 82 14.45 -15.13 20.64
C PRO A 82 13.24 -14.24 20.26
N ASP A 83 12.68 -13.53 21.23
CA ASP A 83 11.52 -12.63 21.14
C ASP A 83 11.86 -11.18 20.77
N VAL A 84 13.13 -10.85 20.51
CA VAL A 84 13.59 -9.47 20.24
C VAL A 84 12.84 -8.80 19.08
N GLY A 85 12.32 -9.57 18.12
CA GLY A 85 11.51 -9.06 17.00
C GLY A 85 10.17 -8.47 17.44
N HIS A 86 9.68 -8.82 18.62
CA HIS A 86 8.43 -8.30 19.22
C HIS A 86 8.67 -7.24 20.31
N GLU A 87 9.95 -6.93 20.61
CA GLU A 87 10.27 -5.86 21.54
C GLU A 87 10.01 -4.47 20.93
N SER A 88 10.21 -3.41 21.74
CA SER A 88 10.06 -2.03 21.24
C SER A 88 11.00 -1.75 20.06
N LEU A 89 10.59 -0.87 19.13
CA LEU A 89 11.40 -0.47 17.97
C LEU A 89 12.82 -0.01 18.36
N CYS A 90 12.97 0.67 19.51
CA CYS A 90 14.27 1.10 20.02
C CYS A 90 15.14 -0.11 20.36
N SER A 91 14.59 -1.11 21.04
CA SER A 91 15.27 -2.34 21.38
C SER A 91 15.63 -3.18 20.15
N GLN A 92 14.72 -3.26 19.19
CA GLN A 92 14.97 -3.91 17.89
C GLN A 92 16.15 -3.24 17.16
N MET A 93 16.15 -1.90 17.04
CA MET A 93 17.25 -1.17 16.41
C MET A 93 18.58 -1.42 17.11
N GLU A 94 18.60 -1.37 18.45
CA GLU A 94 19.79 -1.59 19.24
C GLU A 94 20.35 -3.00 19.05
N LYS A 95 19.50 -4.02 19.25
CA LYS A 95 19.91 -5.42 19.32
C LYS A 95 20.05 -6.10 17.97
N LEU A 96 19.12 -5.79 17.03
CA LEU A 96 19.11 -6.44 15.71
C LEU A 96 20.01 -5.75 14.69
N ILE A 97 20.24 -4.44 14.81
CA ILE A 97 20.95 -3.65 13.80
C ILE A 97 22.24 -3.04 14.36
N ALA A 98 22.12 -2.10 15.32
CA ALA A 98 23.27 -1.31 15.75
C ALA A 98 24.34 -2.14 16.45
N GLY A 99 23.94 -3.04 17.37
CA GLY A 99 24.88 -3.91 18.09
C GLY A 99 25.74 -4.77 17.16
N PRO A 100 25.14 -5.60 16.28
CA PRO A 100 25.90 -6.40 15.32
C PRO A 100 26.75 -5.58 14.35
N LEU A 101 26.25 -4.42 13.87
CA LEU A 101 27.01 -3.54 12.97
C LEU A 101 28.24 -2.91 13.65
N LYS A 102 28.14 -2.51 14.91
CA LYS A 102 29.28 -1.99 15.69
C LYS A 102 30.42 -2.98 15.81
N VAL A 103 30.10 -4.25 16.03
CA VAL A 103 31.12 -5.32 16.19
C VAL A 103 31.78 -5.63 14.85
N THR A 104 31.03 -5.56 13.76
CA THR A 104 31.50 -6.01 12.45
C THR A 104 32.09 -4.90 11.58
N ASN A 105 31.88 -3.63 11.93
CA ASN A 105 32.36 -2.44 11.17
C ASN A 105 32.06 -2.53 9.65
N ILE A 106 30.88 -2.99 9.30
CA ILE A 106 30.47 -3.16 7.89
C ILE A 106 30.07 -1.80 7.31
N SER A 107 30.73 -1.44 6.19
CA SER A 107 30.30 -0.28 5.38
C SER A 107 29.21 -0.70 4.40
N THR A 108 28.02 -0.11 4.52
CA THR A 108 26.86 -0.53 3.73
C THR A 108 25.81 0.57 3.60
N LEU A 109 24.90 0.38 2.63
CA LEU A 109 23.74 1.24 2.41
C LEU A 109 22.46 0.52 2.85
N ILE A 110 21.61 1.23 3.56
CA ILE A 110 20.24 0.79 3.91
C ILE A 110 19.26 1.74 3.24
N ILE A 111 18.27 1.18 2.53
CA ILE A 111 17.22 1.95 1.86
C ILE A 111 15.88 1.74 2.58
N ILE A 112 15.19 2.84 2.91
CA ILE A 112 13.81 2.83 3.42
C ILE A 112 12.96 3.71 2.52
N ASP A 113 12.12 3.09 1.70
CA ASP A 113 11.24 3.81 0.77
C ASP A 113 9.87 4.08 1.37
N ALA A 114 9.29 5.22 0.99
CA ALA A 114 7.92 5.62 1.30
C ALA A 114 7.57 5.55 2.81
N LEU A 115 8.44 6.07 3.68
CA LEU A 115 8.24 6.06 5.13
C LEU A 115 6.91 6.70 5.58
N ASP A 116 6.30 7.55 4.75
CA ASP A 116 4.96 8.13 4.94
C ASP A 116 3.81 7.12 4.76
N GLU A 117 4.08 5.91 4.30
CA GLU A 117 3.06 4.88 4.04
C GLU A 117 2.81 3.91 5.19
N CYS A 118 3.52 4.06 6.29
CA CYS A 118 3.25 3.29 7.49
C CYS A 118 1.95 3.78 8.18
N LYS A 119 1.10 2.82 8.61
CA LYS A 119 -0.29 3.08 9.05
C LYS A 119 -0.45 3.68 10.45
N ASP A 120 0.52 3.53 11.32
CA ASP A 120 0.39 4.00 12.71
C ASP A 120 0.47 5.53 12.85
N GLU A 121 -0.23 6.13 13.81
CA GLU A 121 -0.25 7.59 14.01
C GLU A 121 1.08 8.24 14.46
N LYS A 122 2.01 7.46 15.05
CA LYS A 122 3.28 8.00 15.61
C LYS A 122 4.57 7.52 14.93
N PRO A 123 4.60 6.84 13.85
CA PRO A 123 5.66 5.88 13.48
C PRO A 123 6.81 6.43 12.67
N ALA A 124 6.56 7.23 11.63
CA ALA A 124 7.64 7.79 10.81
C ALA A 124 8.59 8.65 11.65
N SER A 125 8.05 9.45 12.59
CA SER A 125 8.86 10.21 13.55
C SER A 125 9.58 9.31 14.56
N ALA A 126 9.01 8.15 14.92
CA ALA A 126 9.66 7.21 15.83
C ALA A 126 10.90 6.56 15.19
N ILE A 127 10.79 6.10 13.92
CA ILE A 127 11.95 5.56 13.19
C ILE A 127 13.06 6.60 13.08
N LEU A 128 12.73 7.86 12.70
CA LEU A 128 13.72 8.92 12.60
C LEU A 128 14.31 9.30 13.98
N SER A 129 13.51 9.28 15.03
CA SER A 129 13.99 9.48 16.40
C SER A 129 14.95 8.35 16.85
N ILE A 130 14.66 7.11 16.49
CA ILE A 130 15.53 5.99 16.78
C ILE A 130 16.82 6.10 15.97
N LEU A 131 16.74 6.36 14.66
CA LEU A 131 17.92 6.60 13.82
C LEU A 131 18.81 7.70 14.39
N SER A 132 18.23 8.81 14.89
CA SER A 132 18.99 9.90 15.47
C SER A 132 19.83 9.49 16.66
N ARG A 133 19.40 8.48 17.42
CA ARG A 133 20.16 7.96 18.58
C ARG A 133 21.34 7.10 18.17
N TYR A 134 21.15 6.24 17.16
CA TYR A 134 22.11 5.20 16.84
C TYR A 134 23.02 5.51 15.64
N VAL A 135 22.68 6.50 14.80
CA VAL A 135 23.41 6.82 13.58
C VAL A 135 24.90 7.14 13.84
N ASN A 136 25.23 7.75 14.97
CA ASN A 136 26.61 8.07 15.34
C ASN A 136 27.38 6.84 15.86
N GLU A 137 26.68 5.77 16.23
CA GLU A 137 27.26 4.54 16.74
C GLU A 137 27.60 3.55 15.61
N ILE A 138 27.07 3.78 14.41
CA ILE A 138 27.30 3.01 13.18
C ILE A 138 27.76 3.92 12.03
N PRO A 139 28.95 4.56 12.14
CA PRO A 139 29.38 5.61 11.24
C PRO A 139 29.58 5.17 9.79
N ASP A 140 29.83 3.88 9.55
CA ASP A 140 30.07 3.31 8.22
C ASP A 140 28.78 2.94 7.48
N VAL A 141 27.61 3.13 8.12
CA VAL A 141 26.30 2.85 7.51
C VAL A 141 25.69 4.12 6.94
N LYS A 142 25.24 4.05 5.68
CA LYS A 142 24.49 5.12 5.03
C LYS A 142 23.03 4.75 4.91
N PHE A 143 22.15 5.76 5.02
CA PHE A 143 20.72 5.59 4.88
C PHE A 143 20.20 6.42 3.72
N PHE A 144 19.44 5.80 2.83
CA PHE A 144 18.65 6.47 1.81
C PHE A 144 17.17 6.31 2.18
N ILE A 145 16.52 7.43 2.47
CA ILE A 145 15.13 7.42 2.96
C ILE A 145 14.29 8.24 2.00
N THR A 146 13.13 7.74 1.60
CA THR A 146 12.17 8.52 0.83
C THR A 146 10.87 8.72 1.60
N GLY A 147 10.15 9.78 1.28
CA GLY A 147 8.85 10.08 1.88
C GLY A 147 8.28 11.42 1.43
N ARG A 148 7.00 11.64 1.69
CA ARG A 148 6.35 12.94 1.49
C ARG A 148 6.85 13.92 2.56
N PRO A 149 6.88 15.25 2.25
CA PRO A 149 7.28 16.27 3.23
C PRO A 149 6.18 16.57 4.26
N GLU A 150 5.64 15.53 4.88
CA GLU A 150 4.66 15.67 5.96
C GLU A 150 5.32 16.26 7.21
N THR A 151 4.52 16.95 8.03
CA THR A 151 5.04 17.65 9.22
C THR A 151 5.81 16.70 10.14
N ARG A 152 5.33 15.48 10.32
CA ARG A 152 5.93 14.46 11.19
C ARG A 152 7.32 14.01 10.70
N ILE A 153 7.44 13.78 9.39
CA ILE A 153 8.71 13.39 8.75
C ILE A 153 9.70 14.55 8.79
N ARG A 154 9.24 15.76 8.43
CA ARG A 154 10.08 16.97 8.52
C ARG A 154 10.61 17.21 9.92
N SER A 155 9.77 17.04 10.96
CA SER A 155 10.19 17.18 12.35
C SER A 155 11.23 16.13 12.75
N GLY A 156 11.11 14.88 12.28
CA GLY A 156 12.07 13.82 12.54
C GLY A 156 13.46 14.13 11.98
N PHE A 157 13.55 14.63 10.74
CA PHE A 157 14.83 15.02 10.14
C PHE A 157 15.44 16.30 10.73
N ARG A 158 14.67 17.05 11.54
CA ARG A 158 15.18 18.23 12.28
C ARG A 158 15.76 17.90 13.65
N LEU A 159 15.80 16.63 14.05
CA LEU A 159 16.47 16.21 15.28
C LEU A 159 17.97 16.48 15.16
N GLU A 160 18.56 17.06 16.21
CA GLU A 160 19.96 17.51 16.22
C GLU A 160 20.99 16.50 15.67
N PRO A 161 20.98 15.23 16.05
CA PRO A 161 21.94 14.26 15.51
C PRO A 161 21.81 14.01 14.01
N LEU A 162 20.62 14.21 13.39
CA LEU A 162 20.39 13.98 11.97
C LEU A 162 20.70 15.21 11.10
N VAL A 163 20.40 16.42 11.60
CA VAL A 163 20.54 17.68 10.84
C VAL A 163 21.92 17.82 10.17
N PRO A 164 23.05 17.68 10.88
CA PRO A 164 24.36 17.92 10.27
C PRO A 164 24.81 16.85 9.26
N ILE A 165 24.20 15.65 9.30
CA ILE A 165 24.59 14.50 8.49
C ILE A 165 23.55 14.12 7.42
N THR A 166 22.45 14.90 7.32
CA THR A 166 21.38 14.64 6.33
C THR A 166 21.53 15.59 5.13
N GLU A 167 21.62 14.99 3.95
CA GLU A 167 21.41 15.68 2.68
C GLU A 167 19.95 15.53 2.24
N VAL A 168 19.32 16.64 1.87
CA VAL A 168 17.91 16.65 1.47
C VAL A 168 17.82 17.03 0.00
N LEU A 169 17.26 16.12 -0.81
CA LEU A 169 16.88 16.44 -2.20
C LEU A 169 15.34 16.51 -2.27
N LYS A 170 14.86 17.69 -2.65
CA LYS A 170 13.45 17.94 -2.86
C LYS A 170 13.12 17.89 -4.35
N LEU A 171 12.37 16.91 -4.77
CA LEU A 171 12.03 16.73 -6.18
C LEU A 171 11.25 17.91 -6.78
N HIS A 172 10.48 18.62 -5.97
CA HIS A 172 9.75 19.82 -6.42
C HIS A 172 10.62 21.08 -6.54
N GLU A 173 11.89 21.04 -6.08
CA GLU A 173 12.88 22.10 -6.27
C GLU A 173 13.85 21.79 -7.43
N VAL A 174 13.74 20.62 -8.06
CA VAL A 174 14.48 20.28 -9.28
C VAL A 174 13.98 21.19 -10.42
N GLN A 175 14.88 21.62 -11.29
CA GLN A 175 14.53 22.50 -12.40
C GLN A 175 13.39 21.89 -13.23
N PRO A 176 12.29 22.64 -13.45
CA PRO A 176 11.12 22.12 -14.16
C PRO A 176 11.46 21.57 -15.55
N GLU A 177 12.40 22.20 -16.24
CA GLU A 177 12.85 21.79 -17.58
C GLU A 177 13.47 20.39 -17.59
N ALA A 178 14.19 20.00 -16.53
CA ALA A 178 14.77 18.67 -16.40
C ALA A 178 13.67 17.62 -16.23
N ILE A 179 12.70 17.88 -15.35
CA ILE A 179 11.56 16.99 -15.12
C ILE A 179 10.71 16.85 -16.38
N ASP A 180 10.45 17.95 -17.08
CA ASP A 180 9.67 17.96 -18.32
C ASP A 180 10.37 17.17 -19.42
N ASN A 181 11.69 17.27 -19.54
CA ASN A 181 12.46 16.48 -20.49
C ASN A 181 12.40 14.97 -20.17
N ASP A 182 12.48 14.59 -18.91
CA ASP A 182 12.36 13.20 -18.50
C ASP A 182 10.94 12.66 -18.78
N ILE A 183 9.90 13.43 -18.49
CA ILE A 183 8.50 13.07 -18.80
C ILE A 183 8.29 12.98 -20.32
N LYS A 184 8.85 13.90 -21.13
CA LYS A 184 8.79 13.82 -22.59
C LYS A 184 9.47 12.56 -23.10
N LEU A 185 10.65 12.24 -22.59
CA LEU A 185 11.37 11.02 -22.95
C LEU A 185 10.55 9.78 -22.58
N PHE A 186 9.96 9.77 -21.39
CA PHE A 186 9.11 8.67 -20.92
C PHE A 186 7.90 8.46 -21.84
N PHE A 187 7.17 9.53 -22.20
CA PHE A 187 6.06 9.44 -23.13
C PHE A 187 6.50 8.93 -24.50
N ARG A 188 7.55 9.52 -25.09
CA ARG A 188 8.07 9.11 -26.41
C ARG A 188 8.42 7.62 -26.40
N THR A 189 9.23 7.19 -25.44
CA THR A 189 9.68 5.80 -25.37
C THR A 189 8.52 4.82 -25.21
N ARG A 190 7.60 5.10 -24.29
CA ARG A 190 6.49 4.18 -23.97
C ARG A 190 5.38 4.18 -25.00
N LEU A 191 5.01 5.34 -25.56
CA LEU A 191 3.97 5.39 -26.59
C LEU A 191 4.51 4.88 -27.94
N SER A 192 5.74 5.17 -28.32
CA SER A 192 6.33 4.61 -29.55
C SER A 192 6.52 3.09 -29.48
N SER A 193 6.63 2.47 -28.27
CA SER A 193 6.63 0.99 -28.19
C SER A 193 5.29 0.41 -28.58
N LEU A 194 4.17 1.13 -28.35
CA LEU A 194 2.83 0.64 -28.73
C LEU A 194 2.66 0.47 -30.24
N THR A 195 3.39 1.23 -31.07
CA THR A 195 3.32 1.05 -32.53
C THR A 195 3.79 -0.34 -32.98
N LYS A 196 4.70 -0.93 -32.20
CA LYS A 196 5.21 -2.30 -32.42
C LYS A 196 4.29 -3.35 -31.81
N ASP A 197 3.79 -3.08 -30.60
CA ASP A 197 2.98 -4.00 -29.84
C ASP A 197 1.53 -4.09 -30.37
N ARG A 198 1.02 -3.01 -30.99
CA ARG A 198 -0.34 -2.86 -31.51
C ARG A 198 -0.34 -2.68 -33.04
N SER A 199 0.30 -3.64 -33.74
CA SER A 199 0.30 -3.68 -35.22
C SER A 199 -1.10 -3.78 -35.84
N ASP A 200 -2.09 -4.24 -35.07
CA ASP A 200 -3.52 -4.31 -35.43
C ASP A 200 -4.16 -2.93 -35.63
N CYS A 201 -3.60 -1.88 -35.03
CA CYS A 201 -4.20 -0.53 -35.03
C CYS A 201 -3.69 0.40 -36.13
N ASN A 202 -2.83 -0.05 -37.06
CA ASN A 202 -2.26 0.74 -38.17
C ASN A 202 -1.70 2.10 -37.70
N LEU A 203 -0.98 2.14 -36.59
CA LEU A 203 -0.35 3.36 -36.08
C LEU A 203 0.79 3.77 -37.04
N THR A 204 0.83 5.08 -37.37
CA THR A 204 1.92 5.61 -38.22
C THR A 204 3.24 5.66 -37.45
N GLU A 205 4.37 5.67 -38.17
CA GLU A 205 5.70 5.79 -37.55
C GLU A 205 5.88 7.10 -36.77
N ASP A 206 5.18 8.15 -37.18
CA ASP A 206 5.21 9.47 -36.52
C ASP A 206 4.25 9.57 -35.31
N TRP A 207 3.52 8.51 -34.98
CA TRP A 207 2.63 8.51 -33.82
C TRP A 207 3.38 8.12 -32.52
N PRO A 208 3.13 8.81 -31.41
CA PRO A 208 2.36 10.06 -31.24
C PRO A 208 3.12 11.26 -31.81
N THR A 209 2.39 12.29 -32.22
CA THR A 209 3.01 13.50 -32.78
C THR A 209 3.81 14.25 -31.70
N SER A 210 4.79 15.06 -32.14
CA SER A 210 5.52 15.93 -31.20
C SER A 210 4.59 16.91 -30.46
N SER A 211 3.50 17.34 -31.11
CA SER A 211 2.48 18.18 -30.50
C SER A 211 1.73 17.45 -29.38
N ASP A 212 1.38 16.18 -29.59
CA ASP A 212 0.71 15.37 -28.55
C ASP A 212 1.61 15.25 -27.32
N ILE A 213 2.90 14.95 -27.51
CA ILE A 213 3.87 14.86 -26.42
C ILE A 213 3.99 16.17 -25.64
N GLU A 214 4.03 17.32 -26.34
CA GLU A 214 4.08 18.63 -25.69
C GLU A 214 2.82 18.91 -24.85
N ILE A 215 1.63 18.58 -25.37
CA ILE A 215 0.36 18.73 -24.66
C ILE A 215 0.34 17.83 -23.42
N LEU A 216 0.73 16.56 -23.56
CA LEU A 216 0.77 15.61 -22.46
C LEU A 216 1.76 16.02 -21.37
N CYS A 217 2.95 16.51 -21.76
CA CYS A 217 3.94 16.99 -20.83
C CYS A 217 3.43 18.17 -20.00
N LYS A 218 2.82 19.18 -20.67
CA LYS A 218 2.20 20.31 -19.97
C LYS A 218 1.12 19.86 -18.97
N LYS A 219 0.29 18.89 -19.36
CA LYS A 219 -0.77 18.35 -18.47
C LYS A 219 -0.21 17.52 -17.33
N ALA A 220 0.91 16.83 -17.53
CA ALA A 220 1.59 16.08 -16.48
C ALA A 220 2.16 16.99 -15.38
N ALA A 221 2.50 18.26 -15.69
CA ALA A 221 2.95 19.26 -14.72
C ALA A 221 4.00 18.74 -13.72
N GLY A 222 4.94 17.91 -14.19
CA GLY A 222 6.00 17.31 -13.38
C GLY A 222 5.60 16.01 -12.65
N PHE A 223 4.37 15.50 -12.83
CA PHE A 223 3.90 14.27 -12.17
C PHE A 223 4.02 13.04 -13.07
N PHE A 224 4.94 12.16 -12.77
CA PHE A 224 5.11 10.87 -13.47
C PHE A 224 3.88 9.95 -13.35
N ILE A 225 3.09 10.08 -12.27
CA ILE A 225 1.85 9.31 -12.15
C ILE A 225 0.85 9.68 -13.25
N TYR A 226 0.76 10.95 -13.64
CA TYR A 226 -0.06 11.35 -14.76
C TYR A 226 0.41 10.64 -16.04
N ALA A 227 1.71 10.72 -16.33
CA ALA A 227 2.29 10.12 -17.53
C ALA A 227 2.07 8.60 -17.58
N SER A 228 2.33 7.90 -16.48
CA SER A 228 2.16 6.45 -16.41
C SER A 228 0.69 6.01 -16.52
N THR A 229 -0.25 6.77 -15.94
CA THR A 229 -1.67 6.50 -16.06
C THR A 229 -2.16 6.73 -17.49
N VAL A 230 -1.73 7.81 -18.15
CA VAL A 230 -2.02 8.07 -19.57
C VAL A 230 -1.53 6.93 -20.45
N ILE A 231 -0.28 6.49 -20.28
CA ILE A 231 0.28 5.39 -21.07
C ILE A 231 -0.56 4.13 -20.91
N LYS A 232 -0.90 3.74 -19.68
CA LYS A 232 -1.75 2.57 -19.43
C LYS A 232 -3.16 2.73 -20.01
N PHE A 233 -3.72 3.94 -19.94
CA PHE A 233 -5.02 4.23 -20.53
C PHE A 233 -4.98 4.10 -22.05
N VAL A 234 -3.98 4.67 -22.70
CA VAL A 234 -3.81 4.62 -24.17
C VAL A 234 -3.48 3.20 -24.64
N ALA A 235 -2.72 2.43 -23.87
CA ALA A 235 -2.33 1.06 -24.20
C ALA A 235 -3.47 0.03 -24.04
N SER A 236 -4.61 0.40 -23.48
CA SER A 236 -5.74 -0.54 -23.30
C SER A 236 -6.27 -1.10 -24.62
N GLU A 237 -6.67 -2.37 -24.60
CA GLU A 237 -7.15 -3.09 -25.78
C GLU A 237 -8.61 -2.78 -26.18
N ILE A 238 -9.34 -2.03 -25.36
CA ILE A 238 -10.79 -1.80 -25.58
C ILE A 238 -11.04 -0.86 -26.77
N ASP A 239 -10.24 0.21 -26.91
CA ASP A 239 -10.39 1.20 -27.98
C ASP A 239 -9.03 1.46 -28.68
N PRO A 240 -9.05 2.02 -29.91
CA PRO A 240 -7.81 2.40 -30.59
C PRO A 240 -6.95 3.39 -29.78
N PRO A 241 -5.63 3.21 -29.72
CA PRO A 241 -4.72 4.12 -29.01
C PRO A 241 -4.84 5.57 -29.45
N THR A 242 -5.11 5.82 -30.73
CA THR A 242 -5.30 7.16 -31.31
C THR A 242 -6.51 7.88 -30.71
N GLU A 243 -7.63 7.19 -30.59
CA GLU A 243 -8.85 7.76 -30.01
C GLU A 243 -8.65 8.07 -28.53
N ARG A 244 -8.04 7.15 -27.78
CA ARG A 244 -7.77 7.35 -26.37
C ARG A 244 -6.78 8.48 -26.12
N LEU A 245 -5.75 8.61 -26.97
CA LEU A 245 -4.84 9.74 -26.89
C LEU A 245 -5.57 11.06 -27.15
N ALA A 246 -6.42 11.13 -28.20
CA ALA A 246 -7.22 12.29 -28.51
C ALA A 246 -8.16 12.71 -27.36
N LEU A 247 -8.74 11.75 -26.65
CA LEU A 247 -9.56 12.02 -25.45
C LEU A 247 -8.76 12.72 -24.34
N ILE A 248 -7.51 12.36 -24.15
CA ILE A 248 -6.66 12.96 -23.11
C ILE A 248 -6.10 14.31 -23.56
N THR A 249 -5.67 14.43 -24.81
CA THR A 249 -5.12 15.69 -25.33
C THR A 249 -6.18 16.79 -25.42
N SER A 250 -7.44 16.44 -25.66
CA SER A 250 -8.59 17.37 -25.72
C SER A 250 -9.09 17.85 -24.34
N LEU A 251 -8.66 17.25 -23.22
CA LEU A 251 -9.05 17.73 -21.89
C LEU A 251 -8.66 19.19 -21.69
N PRO A 252 -9.43 20.00 -20.96
CA PRO A 252 -9.04 21.37 -20.61
C PRO A 252 -7.69 21.39 -19.89
N HIS A 253 -6.86 22.37 -20.20
CA HIS A 253 -5.64 22.61 -19.46
C HIS A 253 -6.00 23.43 -18.23
N ASP A 254 -5.91 22.83 -17.04
CA ASP A 254 -6.04 23.58 -15.80
C ASP A 254 -4.72 24.28 -15.49
N THR A 255 -4.78 25.62 -15.40
CA THR A 255 -3.60 26.47 -15.18
C THR A 255 -3.23 26.58 -13.69
N THR A 256 -3.96 25.92 -12.82
CA THR A 256 -3.62 25.92 -11.38
C THR A 256 -2.36 25.05 -11.15
N ARG A 257 -1.32 25.68 -10.64
CA ARG A 257 0.00 25.05 -10.36
C ARG A 257 -0.01 23.94 -9.32
N GLU A 258 -1.17 23.56 -8.81
CA GLU A 258 -1.29 22.57 -7.73
C GLU A 258 -1.29 21.11 -8.21
N GLY A 259 -1.00 20.82 -9.48
CA GLY A 259 -0.74 19.47 -10.03
C GLY A 259 -1.76 18.37 -9.71
N LYS A 260 -2.44 18.46 -8.58
CA LYS A 260 -3.49 17.54 -8.14
C LYS A 260 -4.69 17.57 -9.07
N SER A 261 -5.08 18.75 -9.56
CA SER A 261 -6.26 18.90 -10.43
C SER A 261 -6.09 18.19 -11.78
N GLY A 262 -4.88 18.16 -12.35
CA GLY A 262 -4.61 17.46 -13.61
C GLY A 262 -4.74 15.95 -13.50
N VAL A 263 -4.23 15.36 -12.41
CA VAL A 263 -4.36 13.92 -12.12
C VAL A 263 -5.82 13.57 -11.80
N ASP A 264 -6.53 14.40 -11.04
CA ASP A 264 -7.93 14.20 -10.69
C ASP A 264 -8.86 14.27 -11.92
N GLN A 265 -8.61 15.21 -12.85
CA GLN A 265 -9.28 15.26 -14.13
C GLN A 265 -9.03 14.02 -14.99
N LEU A 266 -7.79 13.52 -15.00
CA LEU A 266 -7.45 12.27 -15.68
C LEU A 266 -8.23 11.10 -15.07
N TYR A 267 -8.25 10.96 -13.74
CA TYR A 267 -9.01 9.90 -13.08
C TYR A 267 -10.51 9.98 -13.40
N THR A 268 -11.10 11.17 -13.31
CA THR A 268 -12.50 11.39 -13.66
C THR A 268 -12.78 11.00 -15.13
N LYS A 269 -11.88 11.36 -16.06
CA LYS A 269 -12.03 11.00 -17.48
C LYS A 269 -11.91 9.50 -17.73
N VAL A 270 -10.93 8.86 -17.09
CA VAL A 270 -10.72 7.41 -17.20
C VAL A 270 -11.93 6.64 -16.66
N LEU A 271 -12.45 7.05 -15.49
CA LEU A 271 -13.66 6.47 -14.90
C LEU A 271 -14.86 6.67 -15.81
N GLY A 272 -15.11 7.92 -16.26
CA GLY A 272 -16.23 8.22 -17.16
C GLY A 272 -16.17 7.44 -18.48
N GLN A 273 -14.96 7.19 -19.01
CA GLN A 273 -14.79 6.37 -20.20
C GLN A 273 -15.07 4.88 -19.93
N GLY A 274 -14.70 4.38 -18.75
CA GLY A 274 -14.96 3.00 -18.35
C GLY A 274 -16.46 2.69 -18.16
N PHE A 275 -17.27 3.72 -17.93
CA PHE A 275 -18.71 3.61 -17.66
C PHE A 275 -19.57 4.28 -18.73
N ARG A 276 -19.01 4.65 -19.91
CA ARG A 276 -19.70 5.40 -20.97
C ARG A 276 -20.90 4.67 -21.61
N ASP A 277 -20.87 3.35 -21.69
CA ASP A 277 -21.86 2.54 -22.38
C ASP A 277 -23.01 2.09 -21.45
N ILE A 278 -23.06 2.63 -20.23
CA ILE A 278 -24.09 2.33 -19.25
C ILE A 278 -25.25 3.29 -19.50
N HIS A 279 -26.31 2.81 -20.17
CA HIS A 279 -27.51 3.57 -20.47
C HIS A 279 -28.75 3.12 -19.69
N THR A 280 -28.61 2.00 -18.94
CA THR A 280 -29.69 1.43 -18.14
C THR A 280 -29.21 1.17 -16.74
N ASP A 281 -30.03 1.50 -15.73
CA ASP A 281 -29.75 1.23 -14.31
C ASP A 281 -28.39 1.77 -13.82
N GLU A 282 -28.15 3.06 -14.09
CA GLU A 282 -26.91 3.74 -13.69
C GLU A 282 -26.61 3.55 -12.21
N ASP A 283 -27.61 3.66 -11.34
CA ASP A 283 -27.45 3.53 -9.89
C ASP A 283 -26.92 2.15 -9.48
N TYR A 284 -27.37 1.09 -10.14
CA TYR A 284 -26.86 -0.26 -9.93
C TYR A 284 -25.37 -0.37 -10.27
N HIS A 285 -24.97 0.18 -11.43
CA HIS A 285 -23.58 0.10 -11.89
C HIS A 285 -22.62 0.91 -11.01
N TYR A 286 -23.02 2.11 -10.58
CA TYR A 286 -22.21 2.92 -9.67
C TYR A 286 -22.18 2.35 -8.24
N SER A 287 -23.29 1.79 -7.75
CA SER A 287 -23.31 1.07 -6.48
C SER A 287 -22.38 -0.14 -6.50
N ARG A 288 -22.43 -0.88 -7.60
CA ARG A 288 -21.53 -2.02 -7.84
C ARG A 288 -20.06 -1.59 -7.91
N PHE A 289 -19.74 -0.48 -8.60
CA PHE A 289 -18.40 0.10 -8.61
C PHE A 289 -17.94 0.43 -7.19
N ARG A 290 -18.72 1.19 -6.43
CA ARG A 290 -18.37 1.55 -5.05
C ARG A 290 -18.16 0.32 -4.17
N ARG A 291 -19.03 -0.67 -4.28
CA ARG A 291 -18.92 -1.91 -3.51
C ARG A 291 -17.65 -2.69 -3.82
N VAL A 292 -17.33 -2.92 -5.10
CA VAL A 292 -16.15 -3.70 -5.50
C VAL A 292 -14.86 -2.89 -5.31
N VAL A 293 -14.81 -1.69 -5.90
CA VAL A 293 -13.61 -0.86 -5.85
C VAL A 293 -13.39 -0.32 -4.44
N GLY A 294 -14.44 0.14 -3.74
CA GLY A 294 -14.34 0.57 -2.35
C GLY A 294 -13.76 -0.51 -1.45
N THR A 295 -14.17 -1.78 -1.62
CA THR A 295 -13.55 -2.90 -0.89
C THR A 295 -12.08 -3.04 -1.24
N VAL A 296 -11.70 -3.05 -2.53
CA VAL A 296 -10.29 -3.13 -2.95
C VAL A 296 -9.43 -2.02 -2.34
N LEU A 297 -9.99 -0.80 -2.18
CA LEU A 297 -9.26 0.34 -1.64
C LEU A 297 -9.09 0.31 -0.11
N LEU A 298 -10.01 -0.34 0.61
CA LEU A 298 -10.10 -0.27 2.06
C LEU A 298 -9.65 -1.53 2.79
N ILE A 299 -9.44 -2.64 2.06
CA ILE A 299 -8.90 -3.86 2.68
C ILE A 299 -7.45 -3.67 3.11
N PHE A 300 -7.09 -4.24 4.25
CA PHE A 300 -5.76 -4.12 4.87
C PHE A 300 -4.71 -5.02 4.23
N ASN A 301 -5.15 -6.17 3.71
CA ASN A 301 -4.35 -7.06 2.87
C ASN A 301 -5.09 -7.32 1.57
N PRO A 302 -4.44 -7.16 0.41
CA PRO A 302 -5.08 -7.34 -0.88
C PRO A 302 -5.57 -8.77 -1.07
N LEU A 303 -6.81 -8.89 -1.55
CA LEU A 303 -7.44 -10.17 -1.87
C LEU A 303 -7.36 -10.46 -3.37
N SER A 304 -7.29 -11.74 -3.69
CA SER A 304 -7.47 -12.23 -5.05
C SER A 304 -8.91 -12.01 -5.53
N ILE A 305 -9.16 -12.11 -6.84
CA ILE A 305 -10.52 -12.01 -7.39
C ILE A 305 -11.44 -13.05 -6.73
N LYS A 306 -10.94 -14.26 -6.49
CA LYS A 306 -11.68 -15.31 -5.80
C LYS A 306 -11.95 -14.93 -4.34
N GLY A 307 -10.96 -14.42 -3.62
CA GLY A 307 -11.12 -13.98 -2.24
C GLY A 307 -12.12 -12.82 -2.11
N LEU A 308 -12.09 -11.85 -3.03
CA LEU A 308 -13.09 -10.78 -3.08
C LEU A 308 -14.50 -11.31 -3.39
N SER A 309 -14.64 -12.28 -4.28
CA SER A 309 -15.92 -12.94 -4.59
C SER A 309 -16.50 -13.62 -3.34
N GLU A 310 -15.68 -14.33 -2.59
CA GLU A 310 -16.09 -14.97 -1.34
C GLU A 310 -16.48 -13.94 -0.26
N LEU A 311 -15.66 -12.90 -0.05
CA LEU A 311 -15.94 -11.85 0.95
C LEU A 311 -17.20 -11.06 0.61
N LEU A 312 -17.35 -10.64 -0.66
CA LEU A 312 -18.51 -9.87 -1.12
C LEU A 312 -19.78 -10.73 -1.28
N GLY A 313 -19.66 -12.05 -1.26
CA GLY A 313 -20.77 -12.96 -1.52
C GLY A 313 -21.39 -12.78 -2.91
N CYS A 314 -20.56 -12.60 -3.93
CA CYS A 314 -21.00 -12.37 -5.31
C CYS A 314 -20.18 -13.20 -6.31
N ASP A 315 -20.69 -13.36 -7.53
CA ASP A 315 -20.01 -14.12 -8.56
C ASP A 315 -18.70 -13.44 -9.04
N ILE A 316 -17.71 -14.23 -9.42
CA ILE A 316 -16.45 -13.76 -10.02
C ILE A 316 -16.72 -12.85 -11.22
N SER A 317 -17.72 -13.21 -12.06
CA SER A 317 -18.12 -12.41 -13.22
C SER A 317 -18.61 -11.00 -12.84
N TYR A 318 -19.23 -10.86 -11.67
CA TYR A 318 -19.64 -9.56 -11.11
C TYR A 318 -18.43 -8.66 -10.85
N ILE A 319 -17.36 -9.19 -10.26
CA ILE A 319 -16.12 -8.46 -10.01
C ILE A 319 -15.40 -8.14 -11.32
N CYS A 320 -15.12 -9.16 -12.15
CA CYS A 320 -14.40 -9.01 -13.40
C CYS A 320 -15.03 -7.96 -14.34
N SER A 321 -16.35 -7.97 -14.48
CA SER A 321 -17.04 -6.98 -15.32
C SER A 321 -17.01 -5.57 -14.75
N THR A 322 -16.88 -5.41 -13.41
CA THR A 322 -16.74 -4.10 -12.78
C THR A 322 -15.36 -3.50 -13.01
N ILE A 323 -14.30 -4.31 -12.89
CA ILE A 323 -12.91 -3.83 -12.94
C ILE A 323 -12.31 -3.85 -14.35
N ARG A 324 -12.98 -4.48 -15.33
CA ARG A 324 -12.46 -4.70 -16.69
C ARG A 324 -11.93 -3.44 -17.38
N SER A 325 -12.59 -2.31 -17.17
CA SER A 325 -12.19 -1.03 -17.77
C SER A 325 -11.18 -0.23 -16.95
N LEU A 326 -10.76 -0.74 -15.79
CA LEU A 326 -9.95 -0.02 -14.81
C LEU A 326 -8.46 -0.41 -14.80
N HIS A 327 -7.95 -1.10 -15.84
CA HIS A 327 -6.55 -1.53 -15.94
C HIS A 327 -5.51 -0.40 -15.87
N SER A 328 -5.90 0.83 -16.14
CA SER A 328 -5.02 2.00 -15.97
C SER A 328 -4.97 2.53 -14.54
N LEU A 329 -5.90 2.09 -13.68
CA LEU A 329 -6.06 2.54 -12.29
C LEU A 329 -5.79 1.41 -11.28
N LEU A 330 -6.05 0.16 -11.69
CA LEU A 330 -5.84 -1.04 -10.91
C LEU A 330 -4.86 -1.98 -11.61
N LEU A 331 -4.06 -2.68 -10.82
CA LEU A 331 -3.24 -3.81 -11.26
C LEU A 331 -4.11 -5.06 -11.16
N ILE A 332 -4.69 -5.46 -12.28
CA ILE A 332 -5.58 -6.61 -12.38
C ILE A 332 -4.75 -7.80 -12.88
N PRO A 333 -4.58 -8.86 -12.07
CA PRO A 333 -3.79 -10.01 -12.47
C PRO A 333 -4.52 -10.85 -13.54
N VAL A 334 -3.75 -11.52 -14.39
CA VAL A 334 -4.29 -12.50 -15.35
C VAL A 334 -4.79 -13.76 -14.63
N GLN A 335 -4.08 -14.17 -13.59
CA GLN A 335 -4.44 -15.34 -12.77
C GLN A 335 -5.29 -14.89 -11.60
N MET A 336 -6.43 -15.56 -11.39
CA MET A 336 -7.44 -15.15 -10.40
C MET A 336 -7.02 -15.36 -8.94
N GLU A 337 -5.92 -16.06 -8.70
CA GLU A 337 -5.32 -16.34 -7.40
C GLU A 337 -4.45 -15.19 -6.87
N TYR A 338 -4.00 -14.30 -7.77
CA TYR A 338 -3.22 -13.14 -7.35
C TYR A 338 -4.13 -11.97 -6.93
N PRO A 339 -3.64 -11.11 -6.02
CA PRO A 339 -4.42 -9.99 -5.51
C PRO A 339 -4.59 -8.87 -6.54
N ILE A 340 -5.71 -8.15 -6.44
CA ILE A 340 -5.91 -6.87 -7.13
C ILE A 340 -5.27 -5.78 -6.28
N LEU A 341 -4.45 -4.94 -6.92
CA LEU A 341 -3.78 -3.83 -6.26
C LEU A 341 -4.18 -2.50 -6.92
N THR A 342 -4.04 -1.42 -6.17
CA THR A 342 -4.12 -0.08 -6.77
C THR A 342 -2.85 0.20 -7.56
N PHE A 343 -3.00 0.84 -8.72
CA PHE A 343 -1.82 1.21 -9.50
C PHE A 343 -0.96 2.27 -8.78
N HIS A 344 -1.62 3.18 -8.06
CA HIS A 344 -0.94 4.22 -7.29
C HIS A 344 -1.86 4.77 -6.20
N LYS A 345 -1.29 5.10 -5.05
CA LYS A 345 -2.01 5.59 -3.86
C LYS A 345 -2.80 6.89 -4.05
N SER A 346 -2.49 7.71 -5.06
CA SER A 346 -3.27 8.93 -5.33
C SER A 346 -4.66 8.63 -5.88
N PHE A 347 -4.90 7.42 -6.37
CA PHE A 347 -6.23 6.99 -6.81
C PHE A 347 -7.20 6.72 -5.64
N PRO A 348 -6.82 5.93 -4.60
CA PRO A 348 -7.59 5.90 -3.35
C PRO A 348 -7.79 7.28 -2.74
N ASP A 349 -6.70 8.07 -2.61
CA ASP A 349 -6.76 9.44 -2.07
C ASP A 349 -7.76 10.33 -2.85
N PHE A 350 -7.92 10.12 -4.17
CA PHE A 350 -8.88 10.82 -5.01
C PHE A 350 -10.31 10.34 -4.75
N LEU A 351 -10.56 9.03 -4.75
CA LEU A 351 -11.92 8.48 -4.63
C LEU A 351 -12.54 8.68 -3.26
N MET A 352 -11.72 8.79 -2.20
CA MET A 352 -12.18 8.98 -0.82
C MET A 352 -12.20 10.45 -0.36
N ASP A 353 -11.83 11.40 -1.23
CA ASP A 353 -11.84 12.83 -0.94
C ASP A 353 -12.94 13.51 -1.77
N LEU A 354 -14.00 13.97 -1.09
CA LEU A 354 -15.18 14.57 -1.73
C LEU A 354 -14.85 15.86 -2.49
N ASP A 355 -13.86 16.63 -2.05
CA ASP A 355 -13.45 17.87 -2.73
C ASP A 355 -12.73 17.57 -4.05
N ARG A 356 -12.07 16.40 -4.15
CA ARG A 356 -11.35 15.93 -5.32
C ARG A 356 -12.26 15.12 -6.25
N CYS A 357 -12.96 14.13 -5.71
CA CYS A 357 -13.93 13.29 -6.43
C CYS A 357 -15.30 13.98 -6.43
N ARG A 358 -15.43 15.05 -7.21
CA ARG A 358 -16.68 15.86 -7.30
C ARG A 358 -17.84 15.11 -7.92
N ASP A 359 -17.60 14.04 -8.66
CA ASP A 359 -18.64 13.14 -9.16
C ASP A 359 -19.02 12.13 -8.08
N ASN A 360 -20.10 12.42 -7.34
CA ASN A 360 -20.60 11.58 -6.26
C ASN A 360 -20.89 10.13 -6.67
N LYS A 361 -21.03 9.87 -7.97
CA LYS A 361 -21.26 8.51 -8.49
C LYS A 361 -20.07 7.59 -8.19
N PHE A 362 -18.84 8.13 -8.22
CA PHE A 362 -17.60 7.37 -7.96
C PHE A 362 -17.05 7.53 -6.54
N PHE A 363 -17.55 8.50 -5.79
CA PHE A 363 -17.06 8.76 -4.44
C PHE A 363 -17.26 7.54 -3.52
N VAL A 364 -16.22 7.19 -2.77
CA VAL A 364 -16.19 6.10 -1.81
C VAL A 364 -16.14 6.68 -0.41
N ASP A 365 -17.26 6.61 0.31
CA ASP A 365 -17.31 6.97 1.72
C ASP A 365 -16.65 5.86 2.56
N SER A 366 -15.46 6.12 3.08
CA SER A 366 -14.69 5.14 3.85
C SER A 366 -15.41 4.65 5.10
N THR A 367 -16.19 5.52 5.77
CA THR A 367 -16.87 5.17 7.01
C THR A 367 -18.00 4.18 6.77
N VAL A 368 -18.78 4.42 5.72
CA VAL A 368 -19.86 3.51 5.29
C VAL A 368 -19.30 2.18 4.84
N HIS A 369 -18.21 2.20 4.04
CA HIS A 369 -17.63 0.98 3.50
C HIS A 369 -16.91 0.14 4.56
N HIS A 370 -16.29 0.75 5.58
CA HIS A 370 -15.75 -0.01 6.71
C HIS A 370 -16.85 -0.79 7.43
N ALA A 371 -18.03 -0.20 7.64
CA ALA A 371 -19.16 -0.92 8.23
C ALA A 371 -19.65 -2.08 7.34
N GLU A 372 -19.77 -1.84 6.02
CA GLU A 372 -20.15 -2.90 5.06
C GLU A 372 -19.15 -4.07 5.08
N ILE A 373 -17.85 -3.78 5.02
CA ILE A 373 -16.81 -4.83 5.03
C ILE A 373 -16.82 -5.58 6.37
N LEU A 374 -16.96 -4.89 7.49
CA LEU A 374 -17.08 -5.52 8.80
C LEU A 374 -18.24 -6.53 8.82
N LEU A 375 -19.44 -6.12 8.41
CA LEU A 375 -20.61 -6.99 8.39
C LEU A 375 -20.42 -8.19 7.44
N LEU A 376 -19.74 -7.99 6.31
CA LEU A 376 -19.37 -9.08 5.40
C LEU A 376 -18.36 -10.05 6.03
N CYS A 377 -17.36 -9.55 6.77
CA CYS A 377 -16.42 -10.39 7.51
C CYS A 377 -17.15 -11.23 8.56
N LEU A 378 -17.99 -10.62 9.40
CA LEU A 378 -18.78 -11.32 10.43
C LEU A 378 -19.72 -12.37 9.82
N LYS A 379 -20.38 -12.02 8.70
CA LYS A 379 -21.22 -12.95 7.95
C LYS A 379 -20.42 -14.14 7.43
N LEU A 380 -19.29 -13.89 6.77
CA LEU A 380 -18.43 -14.97 6.24
C LEU A 380 -17.92 -15.88 7.36
N MET A 381 -17.49 -15.30 8.47
CA MET A 381 -17.06 -16.05 9.64
C MET A 381 -18.20 -16.89 10.21
N ARG A 382 -19.43 -16.37 10.34
CA ARG A 382 -20.61 -17.10 10.81
C ARG A 382 -20.95 -18.30 9.90
N GLU A 383 -20.79 -18.15 8.59
CA GLU A 383 -21.10 -19.21 7.61
C GLU A 383 -20.02 -20.30 7.53
N ARG A 384 -18.76 -19.94 7.80
CA ARG A 384 -17.61 -20.81 7.52
C ARG A 384 -16.91 -21.36 8.77
N LEU A 385 -16.94 -20.64 9.89
CA LEU A 385 -16.28 -21.06 11.12
C LEU A 385 -16.98 -22.26 11.73
N LYS A 386 -16.21 -23.27 12.04
CA LYS A 386 -16.65 -24.50 12.70
C LYS A 386 -15.49 -25.12 13.46
N ARG A 387 -15.79 -25.95 14.44
CA ARG A 387 -14.80 -26.77 15.15
C ARG A 387 -14.05 -27.66 14.15
N ASN A 388 -12.74 -27.78 14.32
CA ASN A 388 -11.85 -28.60 13.51
C ASN A 388 -11.97 -28.30 12.02
N ILE A 389 -11.81 -27.01 11.66
CA ILE A 389 -12.04 -26.53 10.30
C ILE A 389 -11.11 -27.18 9.27
N CYS A 390 -9.88 -27.55 9.68
CA CYS A 390 -8.89 -28.23 8.83
C CYS A 390 -9.06 -29.76 8.77
N ASN A 391 -10.10 -30.32 9.44
CA ASN A 391 -10.37 -31.76 9.55
C ASN A 391 -9.14 -32.55 10.01
N LEU A 392 -8.51 -32.12 11.11
CA LEU A 392 -7.36 -32.77 11.70
C LEU A 392 -7.76 -34.04 12.45
N ASP A 393 -7.10 -35.14 12.17
CA ASP A 393 -7.26 -36.38 12.92
C ASP A 393 -6.52 -36.34 14.27
N ASP A 394 -5.39 -35.59 14.30
CA ASP A 394 -4.56 -35.38 15.48
C ASP A 394 -4.43 -33.87 15.75
N TYR A 395 -4.87 -33.43 16.92
CA TYR A 395 -4.84 -32.03 17.37
C TYR A 395 -3.45 -31.61 17.90
N THR A 396 -2.48 -32.50 17.97
CA THR A 396 -1.11 -32.22 18.41
C THR A 396 -0.20 -31.83 17.22
N VAL A 397 -0.74 -31.82 16.00
CA VAL A 397 0.01 -31.43 14.79
C VAL A 397 0.44 -29.97 14.91
N LEU A 398 1.72 -29.72 14.68
CA LEU A 398 2.24 -28.35 14.61
C LEU A 398 1.74 -27.64 13.36
N VAL A 399 1.52 -26.34 13.45
CA VAL A 399 1.07 -25.51 12.31
C VAL A 399 1.99 -25.67 11.11
N GLU A 400 3.30 -25.84 11.35
CA GLU A 400 4.34 -26.02 10.32
C GLU A 400 4.13 -27.30 9.51
N ASP A 401 3.58 -28.34 10.14
CA ASP A 401 3.39 -29.66 9.55
C ASP A 401 2.04 -29.80 8.81
N LEU A 402 1.18 -28.78 8.86
CA LEU A 402 -0.08 -28.80 8.14
C LEU A 402 0.14 -28.86 6.62
N SER A 403 -0.49 -29.82 5.97
CA SER A 403 -0.48 -29.95 4.51
C SER A 403 -1.16 -28.74 3.84
N ILE A 404 -0.77 -28.46 2.60
CA ILE A 404 -1.38 -27.40 1.77
C ILE A 404 -2.91 -27.64 1.65
N GLN A 405 -3.34 -28.91 1.55
CA GLN A 405 -4.75 -29.25 1.45
C GLN A 405 -5.51 -28.90 2.73
N GLN A 406 -4.94 -29.17 3.92
CA GLN A 406 -5.55 -28.84 5.20
C GLN A 406 -5.65 -27.32 5.39
N ARG A 407 -4.58 -26.57 5.07
CA ARG A 407 -4.60 -25.09 5.11
C ARG A 407 -5.61 -24.51 4.12
N GLY A 408 -5.82 -25.16 2.96
CA GLY A 408 -6.78 -24.75 1.94
C GLY A 408 -8.24 -24.69 2.40
N HIS A 409 -8.59 -25.34 3.52
CA HIS A 409 -9.94 -25.26 4.12
C HIS A 409 -10.27 -23.87 4.68
N ILE A 410 -9.26 -23.08 5.10
CA ILE A 410 -9.49 -21.74 5.64
C ILE A 410 -9.80 -20.78 4.49
N GLY A 411 -9.02 -20.80 3.41
CA GLY A 411 -9.17 -19.88 2.26
C GLY A 411 -8.84 -18.43 2.60
N GLY A 412 -8.36 -17.68 1.59
CA GLY A 412 -7.85 -16.32 1.81
C GLY A 412 -8.88 -15.30 2.30
N ALA A 413 -10.15 -15.44 1.92
CA ALA A 413 -11.20 -14.54 2.38
C ALA A 413 -11.54 -14.75 3.87
N LEU A 414 -11.59 -16.00 4.32
CA LEU A 414 -11.85 -16.31 5.73
C LEU A 414 -10.64 -15.95 6.59
N GLU A 415 -9.43 -16.20 6.10
CA GLU A 415 -8.19 -15.76 6.74
C GLU A 415 -8.17 -14.24 6.93
N TYR A 416 -8.49 -13.49 5.87
CA TYR A 416 -8.64 -12.05 5.92
C TYR A 416 -9.67 -11.61 6.96
N ALA A 417 -10.87 -12.19 6.91
CA ALA A 417 -11.96 -11.85 7.84
C ALA A 417 -11.54 -12.08 9.30
N CYS A 418 -10.89 -13.20 9.60
CA CYS A 418 -10.44 -13.52 10.96
C CYS A 418 -9.37 -12.55 11.48
N GLN A 419 -8.52 -12.03 10.63
CA GLN A 419 -7.42 -11.15 11.03
C GLN A 419 -7.81 -9.68 11.12
N PHE A 420 -8.73 -9.20 10.27
CA PHE A 420 -8.89 -7.76 10.02
C PHE A 420 -10.28 -7.18 10.35
N TRP A 421 -11.24 -7.98 10.76
CA TRP A 421 -12.59 -7.47 11.04
C TRP A 421 -12.60 -6.34 12.09
N THR A 422 -11.76 -6.41 13.13
CA THR A 422 -11.69 -5.37 14.16
C THR A 422 -11.04 -4.08 13.66
N LYS A 423 -10.14 -4.16 12.69
CA LYS A 423 -9.59 -2.97 12.06
C LYS A 423 -10.64 -2.19 11.28
N HIS A 424 -11.60 -2.90 10.65
CA HIS A 424 -12.76 -2.26 10.05
C HIS A 424 -13.70 -1.68 11.11
N LEU A 425 -13.85 -2.33 12.26
CA LEU A 425 -14.65 -1.83 13.39
C LEU A 425 -14.14 -0.47 13.85
N LEU A 426 -12.83 -0.27 14.00
CA LEU A 426 -12.24 1.00 14.37
C LEU A 426 -12.46 2.10 13.33
N GLY A 427 -12.72 1.75 12.08
CA GLY A 427 -13.08 2.71 11.01
C GLY A 427 -14.53 3.22 11.09
N ILE A 428 -15.36 2.72 12.00
CA ILE A 428 -16.76 3.10 12.14
C ILE A 428 -16.90 4.13 13.28
N PRO A 429 -17.27 5.38 12.97
CA PRO A 429 -17.44 6.40 13.99
C PRO A 429 -18.63 6.11 14.92
N SER A 430 -18.54 6.57 16.16
CA SER A 430 -19.60 6.40 17.19
C SER A 430 -20.93 7.06 16.86
N THR A 431 -20.99 7.83 15.79
CA THR A 431 -22.21 8.49 15.27
C THR A 431 -22.85 7.75 14.10
N SER A 432 -22.31 6.60 13.70
CA SER A 432 -22.80 5.85 12.52
C SER A 432 -24.19 5.28 12.76
N PRO A 433 -25.08 5.33 11.75
CA PRO A 433 -26.43 4.79 11.89
C PRO A 433 -26.52 3.27 12.03
N CYS A 434 -25.42 2.53 11.72
CA CYS A 434 -25.38 1.08 11.79
C CYS A 434 -24.86 0.51 13.15
N ILE A 435 -24.61 1.37 14.15
CA ILE A 435 -24.00 0.96 15.43
C ILE A 435 -24.75 -0.19 16.09
N GLU A 436 -26.07 -0.12 16.19
CA GLU A 436 -26.88 -1.14 16.83
C GLU A 436 -26.84 -2.48 16.08
N GLU A 437 -26.77 -2.44 14.76
CA GLU A 437 -26.57 -3.64 13.95
C GLU A 437 -25.20 -4.25 14.19
N VAL A 438 -24.17 -3.42 14.19
CA VAL A 438 -22.78 -3.85 14.46
C VAL A 438 -22.65 -4.47 15.85
N LYS A 439 -23.20 -3.84 16.91
CA LYS A 439 -23.20 -4.38 18.27
C LYS A 439 -23.82 -5.77 18.31
N ARG A 440 -24.99 -5.94 17.69
CA ARG A 440 -25.71 -7.22 17.66
C ARG A 440 -24.93 -8.31 16.94
N GLU A 441 -24.33 -8.02 15.79
CA GLU A 441 -23.56 -9.00 15.02
C GLU A 441 -22.27 -9.40 15.77
N ILE A 442 -21.61 -8.48 16.47
CA ILE A 442 -20.45 -8.76 17.32
C ILE A 442 -20.84 -9.65 18.50
N ASP A 443 -21.93 -9.34 19.20
CA ASP A 443 -22.42 -10.14 20.33
C ASP A 443 -22.74 -11.58 19.90
N GLN A 444 -23.45 -11.74 18.78
CA GLN A 444 -23.73 -13.03 18.18
C GLN A 444 -22.46 -13.80 17.81
N PHE A 445 -21.47 -13.10 17.24
CA PHE A 445 -20.17 -13.69 16.88
C PHE A 445 -19.45 -14.23 18.12
N PHE A 446 -19.31 -13.45 19.16
CA PHE A 446 -18.63 -13.88 20.39
C PHE A 446 -19.35 -15.03 21.08
N THR A 447 -20.69 -15.00 21.11
CA THR A 447 -21.48 -16.06 21.74
C THR A 447 -21.33 -17.40 21.02
N THR A 448 -21.18 -17.38 19.69
CA THR A 448 -21.29 -18.62 18.88
C THR A 448 -19.94 -19.09 18.35
N HIS A 449 -19.05 -18.16 17.94
CA HIS A 449 -17.88 -18.47 17.11
C HIS A 449 -16.52 -18.09 17.72
N LEU A 450 -16.46 -17.51 18.92
CA LEU A 450 -15.22 -17.08 19.56
C LEU A 450 -14.13 -18.17 19.55
N LEU A 451 -14.48 -19.40 20.01
CA LEU A 451 -13.49 -20.49 20.06
C LEU A 451 -13.07 -20.98 18.68
N HIS A 452 -14.00 -21.00 17.73
CA HIS A 452 -13.67 -21.38 16.33
C HIS A 452 -12.76 -20.35 15.67
N TRP A 453 -12.96 -19.07 15.99
CA TRP A 453 -12.11 -17.99 15.50
C TRP A 453 -10.69 -18.08 16.09
N ILE A 454 -10.56 -18.33 17.40
CA ILE A 454 -9.25 -18.56 18.04
C ILE A 454 -8.55 -19.77 17.42
N GLU A 455 -9.29 -20.86 17.14
CA GLU A 455 -8.75 -22.02 16.43
C GLU A 455 -8.17 -21.63 15.06
N VAL A 456 -8.89 -20.84 14.26
CA VAL A 456 -8.38 -20.39 12.95
C VAL A 456 -7.15 -19.51 13.12
N LEU A 457 -7.13 -18.55 14.06
CA LEU A 457 -5.97 -17.72 14.33
C LEU A 457 -4.74 -18.56 14.72
N ALA A 458 -4.93 -19.61 15.52
CA ALA A 458 -3.86 -20.55 15.84
C ALA A 458 -3.34 -21.28 14.59
N LEU A 459 -4.25 -21.78 13.74
CA LEU A 459 -3.92 -22.53 12.53
C LEU A 459 -3.22 -21.71 11.45
N ILE A 460 -3.45 -20.42 11.40
CA ILE A 460 -2.72 -19.48 10.51
C ILE A 460 -1.45 -18.90 11.15
N GLY A 461 -1.16 -19.27 12.41
CA GLY A 461 0.03 -18.80 13.12
C GLY A 461 -0.04 -17.32 13.56
N ASN A 462 -1.24 -16.77 13.75
CA ASN A 462 -1.45 -15.35 14.08
C ASN A 462 -2.35 -15.14 15.31
N LEU A 463 -2.04 -15.83 16.42
CA LEU A 463 -2.80 -15.67 17.68
C LEU A 463 -2.71 -14.25 18.26
N ASP A 464 -1.61 -13.55 18.00
CA ASP A 464 -1.42 -12.18 18.48
C ASP A 464 -2.47 -11.23 17.90
N ALA A 465 -2.91 -11.45 16.66
CA ALA A 465 -4.01 -10.70 16.07
C ALA A 465 -5.29 -10.80 16.90
N GLY A 466 -5.53 -11.95 17.57
CA GLY A 466 -6.67 -12.13 18.46
C GLY A 466 -6.59 -11.26 19.71
N VAL A 467 -5.40 -11.10 20.29
CA VAL A 467 -5.18 -10.23 21.46
C VAL A 467 -5.43 -8.77 21.08
N TYR A 468 -4.81 -8.30 20.00
CA TYR A 468 -5.03 -6.93 19.52
C TYR A 468 -6.49 -6.67 19.12
N ALA A 469 -7.17 -7.66 18.55
CA ALA A 469 -8.57 -7.55 18.20
C ALA A 469 -9.47 -7.34 19.43
N MET A 470 -9.17 -7.97 20.56
CA MET A 470 -9.93 -7.73 21.80
C MET A 470 -9.74 -6.30 22.31
N ASP A 471 -8.52 -5.77 22.24
CA ASP A 471 -8.23 -4.38 22.59
C ASP A 471 -8.97 -3.41 21.65
N ASP A 472 -8.99 -3.66 20.34
CA ASP A 472 -9.72 -2.89 19.33
C ASP A 472 -11.24 -2.84 19.66
N VAL A 473 -11.81 -3.99 20.02
CA VAL A 473 -13.24 -4.10 20.40
C VAL A 473 -13.53 -3.30 21.67
N GLU A 474 -12.73 -3.45 22.71
CA GLU A 474 -12.87 -2.69 23.95
C GLU A 474 -12.79 -1.19 23.71
N GLN A 475 -11.82 -0.75 22.92
CA GLN A 475 -11.66 0.64 22.54
C GLN A 475 -12.89 1.20 21.82
N TRP A 476 -13.43 0.46 20.85
CA TRP A 476 -14.60 0.88 20.09
C TRP A 476 -15.85 0.95 20.97
N PHE A 477 -16.13 -0.08 21.79
CA PHE A 477 -17.27 -0.07 22.71
C PHE A 477 -17.18 1.07 23.73
N THR A 478 -15.99 1.37 24.24
CA THR A 478 -15.75 2.51 25.17
C THR A 478 -16.08 3.83 24.48
N ALA A 479 -15.66 4.02 23.23
CA ALA A 479 -15.93 5.24 22.47
C ALA A 479 -17.44 5.41 22.19
N VAL A 480 -18.15 4.34 21.86
CA VAL A 480 -19.61 4.36 21.62
C VAL A 480 -20.37 4.65 22.91
N SER A 481 -20.06 3.96 24.02
CA SER A 481 -20.73 4.15 25.31
C SER A 481 -20.50 5.57 25.87
N SER A 482 -19.33 6.15 25.68
CA SER A 482 -19.03 7.53 26.08
C SER A 482 -19.89 8.53 25.30
N PHE A 483 -20.21 8.26 24.05
CA PHE A 483 -21.09 9.09 23.24
C PHE A 483 -22.55 9.00 23.68
N GLU A 484 -23.07 7.79 24.00
CA GLU A 484 -24.43 7.57 24.50
C GLU A 484 -24.70 8.25 25.86
N THR A 485 -23.65 8.50 26.64
CA THR A 485 -23.78 9.15 27.97
C THR A 485 -23.87 10.68 27.86
N ILE A 486 -23.46 11.27 26.74
CA ILE A 486 -23.43 12.72 26.49
C ILE A 486 -24.71 13.25 25.85
N TYR A 487 -25.48 12.38 25.19
CA TYR A 487 -26.75 12.66 24.52
C TYR A 487 -27.89 11.84 25.13
#